data_076d540754463100fae0c96296590449
#
_entry.id   076d540754463100fae0c96296590449
#
_cell.length_a   1.000
_cell.length_b   1.000
_cell.length_c   1.000
_cell.angle_alpha   90.00
_cell.angle_beta   90.00
_cell.angle_gamma   90.00
#
_symmetry.space_group_name_H-M   'P 1'
#
loop_
_entity.id
_entity.type
_entity.pdbx_description
1 polymer ?
#
loop_
_entity_poly.entity_id
_entity_poly.type
_entity_poly.pdbx_seq_one_letter_code
_entity_poly.pdbx_strand_id
1 'polypeptide(L)'
;MKKIVSAVLVFVMMLSLAGCGISYDDIKGDWTAKTINGKTVDEYAASLSVDPSLVTVNVNITEDDKLTITNANNETKYDYVRRSNGIEVKEEGKDEVYMTMLYDEDKKTLTYKVDLGNGQTEEYVLEKGKADLTPAQQDAQTQTDGAVEEGATEAVQ
;
A
#
# COMPACT_ATOMS: atom_id res chain seq x y z
N MET A 1 39.63 -39.12 13.97
CA MET A 1 38.20 -39.10 13.64
C MET A 1 37.41 -37.91 14.26
N LYS A 2 37.75 -37.41 15.46
CA LYS A 2 37.02 -36.28 16.09
C LYS A 2 37.14 -34.93 15.38
N LYS A 3 38.23 -34.66 14.64
CA LYS A 3 38.45 -33.38 13.93
C LYS A 3 37.66 -33.25 12.63
N ILE A 4 37.31 -34.35 11.95
CA ILE A 4 36.54 -34.37 10.72
C ILE A 4 35.07 -34.10 10.97
N VAL A 5 34.50 -34.62 12.09
CA VAL A 5 33.10 -34.41 12.46
C VAL A 5 32.82 -32.93 12.75
N SER A 6 33.79 -32.26 13.40
CA SER A 6 33.65 -30.82 13.69
C SER A 6 33.65 -29.95 12.45
N ALA A 7 34.48 -30.30 11.43
CA ALA A 7 34.55 -29.55 10.16
C ALA A 7 33.26 -29.70 9.31
N VAL A 8 32.67 -30.91 9.30
CA VAL A 8 31.41 -31.18 8.60
C VAL A 8 30.25 -30.43 9.25
N LEU A 9 30.21 -30.38 10.58
CA LEU A 9 29.15 -29.65 11.29
C LEU A 9 29.19 -28.14 11.04
N VAL A 10 30.38 -27.55 11.00
CA VAL A 10 30.56 -26.13 10.68
C VAL A 10 30.17 -25.84 9.23
N PHE A 11 30.48 -26.76 8.30
CA PHE A 11 30.12 -26.58 6.89
C PHE A 11 28.61 -26.68 6.66
N VAL A 12 27.93 -27.58 7.38
CA VAL A 12 26.46 -27.69 7.32
C VAL A 12 25.77 -26.45 7.90
N MET A 13 26.33 -25.84 8.97
CA MET A 13 25.80 -24.58 9.52
C MET A 13 26.02 -23.37 8.56
N MET A 14 27.12 -23.36 7.78
CA MET A 14 27.33 -22.31 6.79
C MET A 14 26.42 -22.45 5.58
N LEU A 15 26.00 -23.66 5.20
CA LEU A 15 25.05 -23.89 4.11
C LEU A 15 23.61 -23.49 4.49
N SER A 16 23.27 -23.49 5.78
CA SER A 16 21.94 -23.07 6.24
C SER A 16 21.77 -21.54 6.33
N LEU A 17 22.83 -20.76 6.17
CA LEU A 17 22.79 -19.29 6.11
C LEU A 17 22.70 -18.71 4.70
N ALA A 18 22.81 -19.56 3.68
CA ALA A 18 22.74 -19.15 2.29
C ALA A 18 21.34 -19.46 1.73
N GLY A 19 20.33 -18.67 2.11
CA GLY A 19 19.07 -18.79 1.40
C GLY A 19 17.76 -18.49 2.13
N CYS A 20 17.74 -17.57 3.08
CA CYS A 20 16.47 -17.08 3.64
C CYS A 20 16.24 -15.60 3.28
N GLY A 21 16.26 -15.28 1.99
CA GLY A 21 15.60 -14.08 1.51
C GLY A 21 14.16 -14.44 1.11
N ILE A 22 13.23 -13.50 1.21
CA ILE A 22 11.88 -13.72 0.70
C ILE A 22 11.95 -14.09 -0.79
N SER A 23 11.11 -15.05 -1.20
CA SER A 23 10.99 -15.42 -2.60
C SER A 23 10.35 -14.28 -3.37
N TYR A 24 10.77 -14.08 -4.62
CA TYR A 24 10.06 -13.17 -5.53
C TYR A 24 8.59 -13.60 -5.69
N ASP A 25 8.33 -14.91 -5.76
CA ASP A 25 6.97 -15.45 -5.91
C ASP A 25 6.04 -15.08 -4.74
N ASP A 26 6.58 -14.84 -3.56
CA ASP A 26 5.79 -14.42 -2.39
C ASP A 26 5.34 -12.96 -2.51
N ILE A 27 6.18 -12.08 -3.07
CA ILE A 27 5.95 -10.64 -3.10
C ILE A 27 5.47 -10.09 -4.44
N LYS A 28 5.66 -10.80 -5.56
CA LYS A 28 5.29 -10.32 -6.91
C LYS A 28 3.81 -10.00 -7.05
N GLY A 29 3.51 -9.08 -7.97
CA GLY A 29 2.14 -8.72 -8.36
C GLY A 29 1.54 -7.58 -7.57
N ASP A 30 0.22 -7.50 -7.55
CA ASP A 30 -0.52 -6.38 -6.98
C ASP A 30 -0.78 -6.56 -5.49
N TRP A 31 -0.66 -5.47 -4.77
CA TRP A 31 -0.95 -5.32 -3.36
C TRP A 31 -1.77 -4.08 -3.13
N THR A 32 -2.68 -4.10 -2.19
CA THR A 32 -3.50 -2.94 -1.81
C THR A 32 -3.53 -2.73 -0.32
N ALA A 33 -3.74 -1.50 0.12
CA ALA A 33 -3.87 -1.17 1.52
C ALA A 33 -5.08 -1.90 2.15
N LYS A 34 -4.82 -2.67 3.21
CA LYS A 34 -5.81 -3.34 4.04
C LYS A 34 -6.14 -2.50 5.26
N THR A 35 -5.09 -2.02 5.93
CA THR A 35 -5.23 -1.13 7.09
C THR A 35 -4.21 0.00 7.04
N ILE A 36 -4.61 1.14 7.63
CA ILE A 36 -3.77 2.31 7.85
C ILE A 36 -3.85 2.64 9.33
N ASN A 37 -2.71 2.62 10.04
CA ASN A 37 -2.65 2.83 11.50
C ASN A 37 -3.59 1.89 12.27
N GLY A 38 -3.72 0.63 11.82
CA GLY A 38 -4.57 -0.40 12.43
C GLY A 38 -6.07 -0.26 12.18
N LYS A 39 -6.54 0.76 11.45
CA LYS A 39 -7.91 0.93 11.00
C LYS A 39 -8.07 0.39 9.59
N THR A 40 -9.26 -0.11 9.22
CA THR A 40 -9.55 -0.38 7.80
C THR A 40 -9.46 0.91 7.00
N VAL A 41 -9.26 0.79 5.68
CA VAL A 41 -9.19 1.97 4.78
C VAL A 41 -10.44 2.85 4.92
N ASP A 42 -11.63 2.23 4.98
CA ASP A 42 -12.90 2.96 5.15
C ASP A 42 -12.97 3.71 6.48
N GLU A 43 -12.59 3.07 7.59
CA GLU A 43 -12.55 3.71 8.92
C GLU A 43 -11.54 4.85 8.98
N TYR A 44 -10.38 4.65 8.33
CA TYR A 44 -9.35 5.69 8.27
C TYR A 44 -9.84 6.90 7.44
N ALA A 45 -10.39 6.66 6.24
CA ALA A 45 -10.97 7.69 5.38
C ALA A 45 -12.11 8.45 6.08
N ALA A 46 -13.01 7.73 6.75
CA ALA A 46 -14.08 8.35 7.54
C ALA A 46 -13.54 9.25 8.65
N SER A 47 -12.45 8.86 9.32
CA SER A 47 -11.82 9.70 10.35
C SER A 47 -11.24 11.02 9.81
N LEU A 48 -10.93 11.06 8.53
CA LEU A 48 -10.45 12.26 7.81
C LEU A 48 -11.57 13.00 7.05
N SER A 49 -12.78 12.42 7.00
CA SER A 49 -13.92 12.91 6.21
C SER A 49 -13.59 13.01 4.71
N VAL A 50 -12.90 12.00 4.18
CA VAL A 50 -12.52 11.89 2.76
C VAL A 50 -13.04 10.60 2.14
N ASP A 51 -13.04 10.52 0.81
CA ASP A 51 -13.36 9.30 0.08
C ASP A 51 -12.25 8.25 0.29
N PRO A 52 -12.56 6.95 0.53
CA PRO A 52 -11.58 5.90 0.72
C PRO A 52 -10.54 5.80 -0.40
N SER A 53 -10.92 6.08 -1.66
CA SER A 53 -9.99 6.05 -2.80
C SER A 53 -8.84 7.04 -2.66
N LEU A 54 -9.04 8.14 -1.93
CA LEU A 54 -8.00 9.17 -1.73
C LEU A 54 -6.90 8.76 -0.76
N VAL A 55 -7.19 7.79 0.12
CA VAL A 55 -6.23 7.27 1.11
C VAL A 55 -5.75 5.87 0.78
N THR A 56 -6.38 5.22 -0.19
CA THR A 56 -6.00 3.87 -0.65
C THR A 56 -4.69 3.93 -1.45
N VAL A 57 -3.84 2.94 -1.21
CA VAL A 57 -2.56 2.77 -1.92
C VAL A 57 -2.55 1.40 -2.57
N ASN A 58 -2.17 1.33 -3.84
CA ASN A 58 -1.82 0.12 -4.55
C ASN A 58 -0.30 0.07 -4.78
N VAL A 59 0.28 -1.11 -4.67
CA VAL A 59 1.69 -1.38 -4.96
C VAL A 59 1.75 -2.55 -5.95
N ASN A 60 2.43 -2.37 -7.07
CA ASN A 60 2.71 -3.44 -8.03
C ASN A 60 4.21 -3.74 -8.01
N ILE A 61 4.59 -5.01 -7.79
CA ILE A 61 5.97 -5.49 -7.71
C ILE A 61 6.25 -6.39 -8.92
N THR A 62 7.26 -6.05 -9.72
CA THR A 62 7.62 -6.72 -10.97
C THR A 62 8.97 -7.42 -10.90
N GLU A 63 9.24 -8.33 -11.87
CA GLU A 63 10.45 -9.19 -11.89
C GLU A 63 11.77 -8.45 -12.14
N ASP A 64 11.70 -7.25 -12.71
CA ASP A 64 12.84 -6.42 -13.08
C ASP A 64 13.36 -5.55 -11.93
N ASP A 65 13.10 -5.97 -10.68
CA ASP A 65 13.45 -5.25 -9.45
C ASP A 65 12.84 -3.83 -9.41
N LYS A 66 11.68 -3.67 -10.05
CA LYS A 66 10.89 -2.45 -10.05
C LYS A 66 9.61 -2.63 -9.26
N LEU A 67 9.17 -1.58 -8.61
CA LEU A 67 7.84 -1.48 -8.04
C LEU A 67 7.19 -0.14 -8.38
N THR A 68 5.87 -0.16 -8.45
CA THR A 68 5.08 1.05 -8.69
C THR A 68 4.13 1.25 -7.52
N ILE A 69 4.14 2.42 -6.92
CA ILE A 69 3.17 2.84 -5.91
C ILE A 69 2.17 3.78 -6.55
N THR A 70 0.89 3.43 -6.48
CA THR A 70 -0.21 4.23 -7.03
C THR A 70 -1.16 4.63 -5.91
N ASN A 71 -1.49 5.90 -5.83
CA ASN A 71 -2.60 6.43 -5.04
C ASN A 71 -3.51 7.26 -5.96
N ALA A 72 -4.64 7.75 -5.47
CA ALA A 72 -5.67 8.42 -6.29
C ALA A 72 -5.15 9.50 -7.26
N ASN A 73 -4.04 10.15 -6.93
CA ASN A 73 -3.57 11.33 -7.65
C ASN A 73 -2.18 11.15 -8.28
N ASN A 74 -1.51 10.02 -8.01
CA ASN A 74 -0.11 9.89 -8.37
C ASN A 74 0.32 8.43 -8.58
N GLU A 75 1.21 8.24 -9.53
CA GLU A 75 1.92 6.98 -9.76
C GLU A 75 3.42 7.25 -9.70
N THR A 76 4.13 6.53 -8.84
CA THR A 76 5.58 6.69 -8.68
C THR A 76 6.27 5.33 -8.80
N LYS A 77 7.34 5.31 -9.58
CA LYS A 77 8.16 4.11 -9.81
C LYS A 77 9.41 4.15 -8.94
N TYR A 78 9.79 2.98 -8.48
CA TYR A 78 10.92 2.77 -7.58
C TYR A 78 11.72 1.54 -8.01
N ASP A 79 12.99 1.53 -7.64
CA ASP A 79 13.82 0.32 -7.61
C ASP A 79 13.64 -0.38 -6.26
N TYR A 80 13.81 -1.70 -6.21
CA TYR A 80 13.83 -2.39 -4.93
C TYR A 80 14.94 -3.45 -4.86
N VAL A 81 15.33 -3.78 -3.64
CA VAL A 81 16.26 -4.86 -3.33
C VAL A 81 15.61 -5.78 -2.31
N ARG A 82 15.58 -7.08 -2.61
CA ARG A 82 15.06 -8.10 -1.68
C ARG A 82 16.03 -8.30 -0.52
N ARG A 83 15.48 -8.48 0.67
CA ARG A 83 16.17 -8.78 1.92
C ARG A 83 15.59 -10.05 2.55
N SER A 84 16.13 -10.47 3.68
CA SER A 84 15.69 -11.69 4.37
C SER A 84 14.22 -11.66 4.81
N ASN A 85 13.67 -10.51 5.14
CA ASN A 85 12.33 -10.34 5.69
C ASN A 85 11.49 -9.26 4.98
N GLY A 86 11.88 -8.83 3.78
CA GLY A 86 11.17 -7.77 3.08
C GLY A 86 11.93 -7.23 1.88
N ILE A 87 11.61 -6.01 1.51
CA ILE A 87 12.26 -5.27 0.43
C ILE A 87 12.69 -3.88 0.90
N GLU A 88 13.86 -3.44 0.45
CA GLU A 88 14.29 -2.05 0.52
C GLU A 88 13.91 -1.36 -0.78
N VAL A 89 13.14 -0.30 -0.67
CA VAL A 89 12.66 0.51 -1.80
C VAL A 89 13.55 1.73 -1.94
N LYS A 90 13.94 2.04 -3.16
CA LYS A 90 14.83 3.15 -3.50
C LYS A 90 14.19 3.99 -4.60
N GLU A 91 14.42 5.29 -4.60
CA GLU A 91 14.09 6.09 -5.78
C GLU A 91 14.87 5.63 -6.99
N GLU A 92 14.28 5.68 -8.17
CA GLU A 92 14.89 5.21 -9.40
C GLU A 92 16.25 5.90 -9.66
N GLY A 93 17.29 5.09 -9.81
CA GLY A 93 18.66 5.56 -10.02
C GLY A 93 19.38 6.12 -8.78
N LYS A 94 18.81 5.94 -7.58
CA LYS A 94 19.46 6.32 -6.31
C LYS A 94 19.84 5.09 -5.48
N ASP A 95 20.91 5.18 -4.72
CA ASP A 95 21.36 4.13 -3.81
C ASP A 95 20.74 4.23 -2.41
N GLU A 96 20.19 5.40 -2.05
CA GLU A 96 19.61 5.65 -0.75
C GLU A 96 18.27 4.91 -0.60
N VAL A 97 18.09 4.24 0.54
CA VAL A 97 16.84 3.56 0.88
C VAL A 97 15.79 4.60 1.25
N TYR A 98 14.73 4.67 0.45
CA TYR A 98 13.59 5.55 0.67
C TYR A 98 12.65 5.00 1.76
N MET A 99 12.32 3.70 1.67
CA MET A 99 11.52 2.99 2.66
C MET A 99 11.84 1.50 2.69
N THR A 100 11.42 0.82 3.75
CA THR A 100 11.49 -0.65 3.85
C THR A 100 10.08 -1.20 3.99
N MET A 101 9.75 -2.22 3.19
CA MET A 101 8.52 -2.99 3.32
C MET A 101 8.85 -4.36 3.90
N LEU A 102 8.25 -4.71 5.03
CA LEU A 102 8.44 -5.99 5.72
C LEU A 102 7.36 -6.98 5.27
N TYR A 103 7.75 -8.19 4.93
CA TYR A 103 6.83 -9.27 4.57
C TYR A 103 6.57 -10.18 5.76
N ASP A 104 5.30 -10.36 6.10
CA ASP A 104 4.83 -11.34 7.08
C ASP A 104 4.36 -12.59 6.34
N GLU A 105 5.14 -13.68 6.43
CA GLU A 105 4.87 -14.93 5.72
C GLU A 105 3.61 -15.62 6.23
N ASP A 106 3.32 -15.54 7.52
CA ASP A 106 2.14 -16.17 8.13
C ASP A 106 0.85 -15.47 7.71
N LYS A 107 0.87 -14.15 7.69
CA LYS A 107 -0.30 -13.33 7.32
C LYS A 107 -0.39 -13.03 5.83
N LYS A 108 0.68 -13.30 5.06
CA LYS A 108 0.78 -12.93 3.64
C LYS A 108 0.54 -11.43 3.41
N THR A 109 1.15 -10.58 4.24
CA THR A 109 1.02 -9.13 4.17
C THR A 109 2.37 -8.46 4.00
N LEU A 110 2.37 -7.27 3.37
CA LEU A 110 3.49 -6.34 3.38
C LEU A 110 3.17 -5.17 4.30
N THR A 111 4.11 -4.76 5.13
CA THR A 111 3.94 -3.63 6.05
C THR A 111 5.04 -2.61 5.84
N TYR A 112 4.68 -1.34 5.72
CA TYR A 112 5.65 -0.24 5.68
C TYR A 112 5.17 0.97 6.49
N LYS A 113 6.11 1.86 6.81
CA LYS A 113 5.85 3.10 7.53
C LYS A 113 6.31 4.29 6.71
N VAL A 114 5.50 5.34 6.73
CA VAL A 114 5.81 6.64 6.13
C VAL A 114 5.99 7.65 7.25
N ASP A 115 7.10 8.39 7.23
CA ASP A 115 7.31 9.52 8.12
C ASP A 115 6.62 10.76 7.51
N LEU A 116 5.66 11.30 8.23
CA LEU A 116 4.92 12.51 7.82
C LEU A 116 5.64 13.80 8.22
N GLY A 117 6.84 13.71 8.80
CA GLY A 117 7.51 14.82 9.47
C GLY A 117 6.91 15.07 10.87
N ASN A 118 7.38 16.06 11.59
CA ASN A 118 6.92 16.43 12.95
C ASN A 118 6.83 15.25 13.96
N GLY A 119 7.51 14.11 13.69
CA GLY A 119 7.51 12.93 14.54
C GLY A 119 6.27 12.03 14.43
N GLN A 120 5.43 12.24 13.44
CA GLN A 120 4.29 11.38 13.14
C GLN A 120 4.66 10.39 12.03
N THR A 121 4.22 9.14 12.19
CA THR A 121 4.36 8.08 11.17
C THR A 121 3.01 7.46 10.88
N GLU A 122 2.80 7.07 9.63
CA GLU A 122 1.69 6.22 9.23
C GLU A 122 2.18 4.82 8.91
N GLU A 123 1.48 3.80 9.43
CA GLU A 123 1.74 2.40 9.14
C GLU A 123 0.68 1.87 8.18
N TYR A 124 1.14 1.34 7.06
CA TYR A 124 0.33 0.68 6.05
C TYR A 124 0.55 -0.83 6.11
N VAL A 125 -0.53 -1.59 6.19
CA VAL A 125 -0.52 -3.04 6.00
C VAL A 125 -1.22 -3.33 4.68
N LEU A 126 -0.51 -3.99 3.77
CA LEU A 126 -1.00 -4.35 2.44
C LEU A 126 -1.34 -5.83 2.38
N GLU A 127 -2.38 -6.18 1.61
CA GLU A 127 -2.71 -7.56 1.23
C GLU A 127 -2.69 -7.71 -0.29
N LYS A 128 -2.61 -8.96 -0.77
CA LYS A 128 -2.66 -9.25 -2.22
C LYS A 128 -3.97 -8.77 -2.81
N GLY A 129 -3.89 -8.00 -3.89
CA GLY A 129 -5.02 -7.47 -4.63
C GLY A 129 -4.76 -6.07 -5.16
N LYS A 130 -5.77 -5.54 -5.84
CA LYS A 130 -5.75 -4.18 -6.38
C LYS A 130 -7.10 -3.53 -6.12
N ALA A 131 -7.10 -2.40 -5.42
CA ALA A 131 -8.30 -1.61 -5.21
C ALA A 131 -8.56 -0.66 -6.39
N ASP A 132 -9.82 -0.32 -6.61
CA ASP A 132 -10.21 0.79 -7.48
C ASP A 132 -9.93 2.11 -6.76
N LEU A 133 -9.16 2.97 -7.40
CA LEU A 133 -8.80 4.30 -6.89
C LEU A 133 -9.68 5.41 -7.47
N THR A 134 -10.73 5.05 -8.20
CA THR A 134 -11.70 6.03 -8.72
C THR A 134 -12.56 6.54 -7.58
N PRO A 135 -12.59 7.86 -7.29
CA PRO A 135 -13.48 8.39 -6.27
C PRO A 135 -14.93 8.04 -6.59
N ALA A 136 -15.69 7.61 -5.58
CA ALA A 136 -17.12 7.42 -5.74
C ALA A 136 -17.73 8.74 -6.18
N GLN A 137 -18.38 8.75 -7.34
CA GLN A 137 -19.15 9.92 -7.78
C GLN A 137 -20.25 10.14 -6.73
N GLN A 138 -20.16 11.24 -6.01
CA GLN A 138 -21.29 11.70 -5.21
C GLN A 138 -22.41 11.94 -6.21
N ASP A 139 -23.43 11.07 -6.18
CA ASP A 139 -24.67 11.31 -6.90
C ASP A 139 -25.17 12.69 -6.47
N ALA A 140 -25.07 13.63 -7.39
CA ALA A 140 -25.62 14.96 -7.19
C ALA A 140 -27.12 14.77 -6.91
N GLN A 141 -27.51 14.92 -5.64
CA GLN A 141 -28.91 14.98 -5.26
C GLN A 141 -29.52 16.08 -6.11
N THR A 142 -30.29 15.66 -7.12
CA THR A 142 -31.15 16.51 -7.90
C THR A 142 -32.13 17.15 -6.91
N GLN A 143 -31.81 18.37 -6.51
CA GLN A 143 -32.71 19.22 -5.78
C GLN A 143 -33.87 19.50 -6.74
N THR A 144 -34.97 18.80 -6.55
CA THR A 144 -36.24 19.05 -7.22
C THR A 144 -36.65 20.46 -6.88
N ASP A 145 -36.49 21.33 -7.86
CA ASP A 145 -36.97 22.70 -7.85
C ASP A 145 -38.49 22.65 -7.69
N GLY A 146 -38.97 23.12 -6.53
CA GLY A 146 -40.40 23.23 -6.23
C GLY A 146 -41.03 24.24 -7.17
N ALA A 147 -41.93 23.75 -7.99
CA ALA A 147 -42.79 24.56 -8.82
C ALA A 147 -43.46 25.67 -7.99
N VAL A 148 -43.15 26.90 -8.29
CA VAL A 148 -43.88 28.07 -7.83
C VAL A 148 -45.14 28.19 -8.71
N GLU A 149 -46.28 27.92 -8.11
CA GLU A 149 -47.59 28.15 -8.70
C GLU A 149 -47.81 29.66 -8.91
N GLU A 150 -47.97 30.02 -10.15
CA GLU A 150 -48.31 31.37 -10.62
C GLU A 150 -49.80 31.63 -10.31
N GLY A 151 -50.08 32.32 -9.22
CA GLY A 151 -51.41 32.82 -8.90
C GLY A 151 -51.76 34.02 -9.71
N ALA A 152 -52.62 33.84 -10.70
CA ALA A 152 -53.27 34.90 -11.42
C ALA A 152 -54.13 35.75 -10.47
N THR A 153 -53.97 37.08 -10.50
CA THR A 153 -54.92 38.00 -9.94
C THR A 153 -55.36 38.97 -11.04
N GLU A 154 -56.64 38.84 -11.33
CA GLU A 154 -57.43 39.58 -12.28
C GLU A 154 -57.51 41.07 -11.94
N ALA A 155 -57.50 41.88 -12.96
CA ALA A 155 -57.75 43.32 -12.93
C ALA A 155 -59.28 43.62 -12.77
N VAL A 156 -59.63 44.60 -11.97
CA VAL A 156 -60.87 45.35 -12.11
C VAL A 156 -60.66 46.84 -11.88
N GLN A 157 -61.04 47.56 -12.93
CA GLN A 157 -61.33 48.98 -13.04
C GLN A 157 -60.23 50.01 -12.79
#